data_ade634100e0ce59330ed0ee936e7b068
#
_entry.id   ade634100e0ce59330ed0ee936e7b068
#
_cell.length_a   1.000
_cell.length_b   1.000
_cell.length_c   1.000
_cell.angle_alpha   90.00
_cell.angle_beta   90.00
_cell.angle_gamma   90.00
#
_symmetry.space_group_name_H-M   'P 1'
#
loop_
_entity.id
_entity.type
_entity.pdbx_description
1 polymer ?
#
loop_
_entity_poly.entity_id
_entity_poly.type
_entity_poly.pdbx_seq_one_letter_code
_entity_poly.pdbx_strand_id
1 'polypeptide(L)'
;MTAPLLSVRDLSKHYTSRGTRLTILQGISFDIGKGEVVGLVGESGSGKTTIGRSVLRLVEPSAGSIRFDGTELTRLSSSEMRRARPRMQYIFQDPFASLSPRMTIGEILTEGLRIQGIGTSKERLERAREALEQVDLPGDAVNRYAHEFSGGQRQRIGIARALTLAPEFIVADEPVSALDVSIQAQVINLLRDLQQRLGLTMLFISHDLAVVEYICDRVIVLYLGRIMEIAPSAELYAQPRHPYTRALLSAIPSPDPDAPRDRQILKGDIPSPADPPSGCVFRTRCPNVLPACSEIVPDLRETTPGHFKACIRDDLD
;
A
#
# COMPACT_ATOMS: atom_id res chain seq x y z
N MET A 1 24.91 -3.19 0.37
CA MET A 1 23.45 -2.95 0.25
C MET A 1 23.27 -1.59 -0.40
N THR A 2 22.51 -1.49 -1.48
CA THR A 2 22.15 -0.21 -2.10
C THR A 2 21.23 0.56 -1.16
N ALA A 3 21.35 1.90 -1.10
CA ALA A 3 20.47 2.73 -0.29
C ALA A 3 19.00 2.55 -0.71
N PRO A 4 18.04 2.50 0.24
CA PRO A 4 16.62 2.35 -0.08
C PRO A 4 16.11 3.60 -0.83
N LEU A 5 15.16 3.41 -1.75
CA LEU A 5 14.49 4.52 -2.43
C LEU A 5 13.54 5.27 -1.46
N LEU A 6 12.81 4.52 -0.64
CA LEU A 6 11.95 5.08 0.41
C LEU A 6 12.39 4.54 1.78
N SER A 7 12.55 5.45 2.75
CA SER A 7 12.86 5.11 4.14
C SER A 7 11.89 5.81 5.07
N VAL A 8 11.20 5.04 5.89
CA VAL A 8 10.23 5.52 6.88
C VAL A 8 10.73 5.16 8.26
N ARG A 9 10.77 6.14 9.19
CA ARG A 9 11.25 5.94 10.56
C ARG A 9 10.27 6.55 11.56
N ASP A 10 9.83 5.74 12.51
CA ASP A 10 8.97 6.10 13.64
C ASP A 10 7.72 6.90 13.24
N LEU A 11 7.20 6.62 12.02
CA LEU A 11 6.06 7.32 11.48
C LEU A 11 4.85 7.11 12.39
N SER A 12 4.28 8.22 12.86
CA SER A 12 3.09 8.21 13.70
C SER A 12 2.05 9.19 13.18
N LYS A 13 0.78 8.82 13.29
CA LYS A 13 -0.35 9.67 12.92
C LYS A 13 -1.45 9.58 13.94
N HIS A 14 -1.87 10.72 14.45
CA HIS A 14 -3.05 10.86 15.29
C HIS A 14 -3.95 11.97 14.79
N TYR A 15 -5.22 11.84 15.06
CA TYR A 15 -6.23 12.88 14.89
C TYR A 15 -6.78 13.28 16.25
N THR A 16 -7.19 14.52 16.40
CA THR A 16 -7.89 14.99 17.60
C THR A 16 -9.31 15.31 17.21
N SER A 17 -10.29 14.64 17.85
CA SER A 17 -11.71 14.89 17.64
C SER A 17 -12.39 15.03 18.99
N ARG A 18 -13.09 16.14 19.22
CA ARG A 18 -13.83 16.44 20.48
C ARG A 18 -12.98 16.21 21.75
N GLY A 19 -11.70 16.58 21.71
CA GLY A 19 -10.76 16.42 22.83
C GLY A 19 -10.18 15.00 23.00
N THR A 20 -10.63 14.01 22.22
CA THR A 20 -10.09 12.65 22.25
C THR A 20 -9.02 12.50 21.16
N ARG A 21 -7.85 11.99 21.55
CA ARG A 21 -6.76 11.66 20.61
C ARG A 21 -6.98 10.25 20.07
N LEU A 22 -7.16 10.16 18.75
CA LEU A 22 -7.26 8.90 18.02
C LEU A 22 -5.93 8.61 17.34
N THR A 23 -5.19 7.61 17.80
CA THR A 23 -3.91 7.20 17.21
C THR A 23 -4.14 6.15 16.14
N ILE A 24 -3.84 6.51 14.88
CA ILE A 24 -4.01 5.63 13.71
C ILE A 24 -2.71 4.87 13.39
N LEU A 25 -1.56 5.53 13.52
CA LEU A 25 -0.24 4.93 13.28
C LEU A 25 0.66 5.20 14.46
N GLN A 26 1.46 4.22 14.85
CA GLN A 26 2.36 4.32 16.01
C GLN A 26 3.71 3.64 15.72
N GLY A 27 4.76 4.46 15.52
CA GLY A 27 6.14 4.00 15.41
C GLY A 27 6.40 3.10 14.19
N ILE A 28 5.79 3.41 13.03
CA ILE A 28 5.95 2.62 11.80
C ILE A 28 7.33 2.89 11.20
N SER A 29 8.14 1.84 11.04
CA SER A 29 9.47 1.93 10.46
C SER A 29 9.70 0.81 9.44
N PHE A 30 10.05 1.17 8.20
CA PHE A 30 10.39 0.24 7.12
C PHE A 30 11.13 0.95 5.99
N ASP A 31 11.78 0.17 5.15
CA ASP A 31 12.45 0.64 3.93
C ASP A 31 11.85 -0.03 2.70
N ILE A 32 11.94 0.63 1.54
CA ILE A 32 11.64 0.05 0.23
C ILE A 32 12.83 0.28 -0.69
N GLY A 33 13.37 -0.80 -1.23
CA GLY A 33 14.47 -0.78 -2.20
C GLY A 33 14.01 -0.27 -3.56
N LYS A 34 14.96 0.17 -4.40
CA LYS A 34 14.64 0.56 -5.78
C LYS A 34 14.22 -0.65 -6.61
N GLY A 35 13.07 -0.54 -7.31
CA GLY A 35 12.48 -1.61 -8.10
C GLY A 35 11.77 -2.69 -7.27
N GLU A 36 11.69 -2.55 -5.92
CA GLU A 36 11.03 -3.48 -5.03
C GLU A 36 9.52 -3.21 -4.96
N VAL A 37 8.73 -4.29 -4.89
CA VAL A 37 7.29 -4.24 -4.59
C VAL A 37 7.08 -4.71 -3.16
N VAL A 38 6.68 -3.79 -2.27
CA VAL A 38 6.37 -4.12 -0.87
C VAL A 38 4.87 -4.13 -0.67
N GLY A 39 4.34 -5.29 -0.25
CA GLY A 39 2.95 -5.46 0.13
C GLY A 39 2.67 -4.90 1.53
N LEU A 40 1.55 -4.21 1.70
CA LEU A 40 1.06 -3.77 3.00
C LEU A 40 -0.32 -4.35 3.25
N VAL A 41 -0.41 -5.30 4.18
CA VAL A 41 -1.63 -6.08 4.46
C VAL A 41 -2.11 -5.90 5.89
N GLY A 42 -3.36 -6.25 6.13
CA GLY A 42 -4.00 -6.22 7.46
C GLY A 42 -5.49 -5.96 7.34
N GLU A 43 -6.22 -6.15 8.45
CA GLU A 43 -7.67 -5.94 8.50
C GLU A 43 -8.07 -4.49 8.19
N SER A 44 -9.35 -4.29 7.82
CA SER A 44 -9.90 -2.94 7.61
C SER A 44 -9.69 -2.06 8.86
N GLY A 45 -9.33 -0.79 8.65
CA GLY A 45 -9.04 0.13 9.76
C GLY A 45 -7.66 -0.03 10.41
N SER A 46 -6.80 -0.94 9.95
CA SER A 46 -5.45 -1.11 10.52
C SER A 46 -4.48 0.06 10.23
N GLY A 47 -4.83 0.98 9.32
CA GLY A 47 -4.00 2.16 9.00
C GLY A 47 -3.28 2.11 7.65
N LYS A 48 -3.49 1.10 6.81
CA LYS A 48 -2.81 0.91 5.51
C LYS A 48 -2.88 2.14 4.60
N THR A 49 -4.08 2.60 4.27
CA THR A 49 -4.31 3.82 3.46
C THR A 49 -3.67 5.06 4.09
N THR A 50 -3.66 5.14 5.44
CA THR A 50 -3.01 6.26 6.14
C THR A 50 -1.50 6.22 5.95
N ILE A 51 -0.86 5.05 5.98
CA ILE A 51 0.57 4.90 5.64
C ILE A 51 0.79 5.34 4.19
N GLY A 52 0.04 4.79 3.22
CA GLY A 52 0.17 5.13 1.81
C GLY A 52 0.05 6.63 1.53
N ARG A 53 -0.91 7.30 2.17
CA ARG A 53 -1.09 8.75 2.05
C ARG A 53 0.00 9.55 2.78
N SER A 54 0.49 9.06 3.91
CA SER A 54 1.52 9.75 4.68
C SER A 54 2.88 9.71 3.99
N VAL A 55 3.27 8.58 3.37
CA VAL A 55 4.55 8.47 2.67
C VAL A 55 4.67 9.43 1.49
N LEU A 56 3.55 9.82 0.87
CA LEU A 56 3.50 10.87 -0.15
C LEU A 56 3.15 12.26 0.39
N ARG A 57 3.05 12.42 1.71
CA ARG A 57 2.58 13.66 2.35
C ARG A 57 1.26 14.19 1.75
N LEU A 58 0.34 13.29 1.40
CA LEU A 58 -1.07 13.62 1.16
C LEU A 58 -1.81 13.79 2.48
N VAL A 59 -1.31 13.13 3.53
CA VAL A 59 -1.67 13.31 4.93
C VAL A 59 -0.39 13.61 5.69
N GLU A 60 -0.33 14.76 6.37
CA GLU A 60 0.85 15.12 7.18
C GLU A 60 1.00 14.16 8.36
N PRO A 61 2.18 13.56 8.56
CA PRO A 61 2.44 12.75 9.74
C PRO A 61 2.45 13.63 11.00
N SER A 62 2.13 13.02 12.15
CA SER A 62 2.19 13.71 13.44
C SER A 62 3.58 13.64 14.07
N ALA A 63 4.37 12.61 13.72
CA ALA A 63 5.76 12.43 14.12
C ALA A 63 6.45 11.46 13.16
N GLY A 64 7.78 11.37 13.25
CA GLY A 64 8.60 10.49 12.43
C GLY A 64 9.22 11.19 11.23
N SER A 65 9.89 10.42 10.39
CA SER A 65 10.68 10.88 9.25
C SER A 65 10.36 10.01 8.02
N ILE A 66 10.30 10.66 6.86
CA ILE A 66 10.07 10.00 5.57
C ILE A 66 11.14 10.52 4.61
N ARG A 67 12.01 9.63 4.14
CA ARG A 67 13.04 9.98 3.16
C ARG A 67 12.75 9.28 1.83
N PHE A 68 12.79 10.06 0.76
CA PHE A 68 12.69 9.56 -0.61
C PHE A 68 13.95 9.92 -1.36
N ASP A 69 14.65 8.93 -1.87
CA ASP A 69 15.93 9.10 -2.57
C ASP A 69 16.91 10.01 -1.81
N GLY A 70 17.06 9.73 -0.49
CA GLY A 70 17.90 10.51 0.43
C GLY A 70 17.32 11.84 0.91
N THR A 71 16.26 12.36 0.26
CA THR A 71 15.62 13.64 0.60
C THR A 71 14.60 13.46 1.71
N GLU A 72 14.71 14.24 2.80
CA GLU A 72 13.74 14.23 3.91
C GLU A 72 12.45 14.96 3.54
N LEU A 73 11.40 14.20 3.21
CA LEU A 73 10.13 14.77 2.73
C LEU A 73 9.38 15.57 3.79
N THR A 74 9.46 15.16 5.07
CA THR A 74 8.72 15.80 6.18
C THR A 74 9.15 17.24 6.46
N ARG A 75 10.34 17.63 5.97
CA ARG A 75 10.91 18.99 6.15
C ARG A 75 10.76 19.87 4.91
N LEU A 76 10.30 19.32 3.78
CA LEU A 76 10.15 20.11 2.56
C LEU A 76 9.02 21.14 2.69
N SER A 77 9.26 22.33 2.16
CA SER A 77 8.22 23.33 1.93
C SER A 77 7.19 22.83 0.92
N SER A 78 6.03 23.47 0.85
CA SER A 78 4.98 23.09 -0.12
C SER A 78 5.46 23.20 -1.58
N SER A 79 6.34 24.16 -1.88
CA SER A 79 6.92 24.33 -3.23
C SER A 79 7.91 23.23 -3.58
N GLU A 80 8.77 22.81 -2.63
CA GLU A 80 9.72 21.70 -2.81
C GLU A 80 8.97 20.38 -2.93
N MET A 81 7.97 20.14 -2.08
CA MET A 81 7.12 18.95 -2.17
C MET A 81 6.39 18.86 -3.51
N ARG A 82 5.91 19.99 -4.06
CA ARG A 82 5.31 20.05 -5.40
C ARG A 82 6.28 19.58 -6.48
N ARG A 83 7.58 19.91 -6.38
CA ARG A 83 8.62 19.46 -7.33
C ARG A 83 8.96 17.97 -7.18
N ALA A 84 8.83 17.41 -5.97
CA ALA A 84 9.07 16.00 -5.70
C ALA A 84 7.91 15.08 -6.18
N ARG A 85 6.67 15.58 -6.15
CA ARG A 85 5.45 14.81 -6.47
C ARG A 85 5.43 14.08 -7.82
N PRO A 86 6.00 14.60 -8.94
CA PRO A 86 6.06 13.86 -10.20
C PRO A 86 6.73 12.49 -10.07
N ARG A 87 7.77 12.38 -9.22
CA ARG A 87 8.51 11.14 -9.00
C ARG A 87 7.74 10.12 -8.14
N MET A 88 6.67 10.54 -7.47
CA MET A 88 5.90 9.74 -6.51
C MET A 88 4.42 9.86 -6.80
N GLN A 89 3.77 8.80 -7.24
CA GLN A 89 2.37 8.83 -7.66
C GLN A 89 1.50 7.91 -6.81
N TYR A 90 0.18 8.12 -6.89
CA TYR A 90 -0.82 7.38 -6.13
C TYR A 90 -1.89 6.82 -7.08
N ILE A 91 -2.15 5.53 -6.99
CA ILE A 91 -3.27 4.86 -7.63
C ILE A 91 -4.33 4.65 -6.56
N PHE A 92 -5.51 5.24 -6.78
CA PHE A 92 -6.61 5.25 -5.80
C PHE A 92 -7.44 3.98 -5.86
N GLN A 93 -8.05 3.63 -4.73
CA GLN A 93 -8.92 2.49 -4.54
C GLN A 93 -10.18 2.54 -5.41
N ASP A 94 -10.81 3.71 -5.52
CA ASP A 94 -12.04 3.92 -6.28
C ASP A 94 -11.75 4.60 -7.62
N PRO A 95 -11.82 3.84 -8.74
CA PRO A 95 -11.60 4.40 -10.07
C PRO A 95 -12.72 5.39 -10.47
N PHE A 96 -13.92 5.27 -9.91
CA PHE A 96 -15.04 6.16 -10.21
C PHE A 96 -14.86 7.53 -9.55
N ALA A 97 -14.51 7.57 -8.27
CA ALA A 97 -14.27 8.81 -7.54
C ALA A 97 -12.97 9.50 -7.96
N SER A 98 -12.01 8.76 -8.54
CA SER A 98 -10.70 9.29 -8.90
C SER A 98 -10.64 10.04 -10.23
N LEU A 99 -11.62 9.86 -11.10
CA LEU A 99 -11.69 10.48 -12.44
C LEU A 99 -12.84 11.49 -12.50
N SER A 100 -12.55 12.73 -12.88
CA SER A 100 -13.60 13.76 -13.05
C SER A 100 -14.55 13.39 -14.19
N PRO A 101 -15.88 13.28 -13.95
CA PRO A 101 -16.83 12.93 -15.00
C PRO A 101 -17.03 14.03 -16.03
N ARG A 102 -16.53 15.25 -15.77
CA ARG A 102 -16.68 16.43 -16.62
C ARG A 102 -15.48 16.68 -17.53
N MET A 103 -14.40 15.93 -17.35
CA MET A 103 -13.18 16.07 -18.12
C MET A 103 -13.04 14.91 -19.10
N THR A 104 -12.46 15.18 -20.26
CA THR A 104 -12.03 14.11 -21.18
C THR A 104 -10.85 13.35 -20.59
N ILE A 105 -10.61 12.14 -21.07
CA ILE A 105 -9.46 11.32 -20.63
C ILE A 105 -8.15 12.07 -20.91
N GLY A 106 -8.03 12.74 -22.05
CA GLY A 106 -6.85 13.56 -22.37
C GLY A 106 -6.61 14.68 -21.36
N GLU A 107 -7.66 15.38 -20.92
CA GLU A 107 -7.56 16.42 -19.89
C GLU A 107 -7.12 15.85 -18.54
N ILE A 108 -7.68 14.68 -18.12
CA ILE A 108 -7.33 14.00 -16.88
C ILE A 108 -5.86 13.56 -16.89
N LEU A 109 -5.41 12.94 -17.99
CA LEU A 109 -4.04 12.40 -18.10
C LEU A 109 -2.99 13.53 -18.21
N THR A 110 -3.35 14.67 -18.85
CA THR A 110 -2.42 15.78 -19.03
C THR A 110 -2.42 16.78 -17.87
N GLU A 111 -3.37 16.71 -16.94
CA GLU A 111 -3.49 17.65 -15.83
C GLU A 111 -2.22 17.76 -14.99
N GLY A 112 -1.64 16.62 -14.57
CA GLY A 112 -0.39 16.58 -13.80
C GLY A 112 0.77 17.24 -14.53
N LEU A 113 0.93 16.95 -15.82
CA LEU A 113 1.95 17.56 -16.68
C LEU A 113 1.75 19.08 -16.79
N ARG A 114 0.51 19.53 -16.95
CA ARG A 114 0.15 20.95 -17.02
C ARG A 114 0.49 21.69 -15.72
N ILE A 115 0.14 21.12 -14.56
CA ILE A 115 0.41 21.68 -13.25
C ILE A 115 1.91 21.83 -12.99
N GLN A 116 2.70 20.88 -13.48
CA GLN A 116 4.16 20.88 -13.33
C GLN A 116 4.88 21.70 -14.43
N GLY A 117 4.16 22.22 -15.41
CA GLY A 117 4.74 22.96 -16.52
C GLY A 117 5.58 22.11 -17.49
N ILE A 118 5.34 20.80 -17.53
CA ILE A 118 6.10 19.84 -18.36
C ILE A 118 5.54 19.81 -19.79
N GLY A 119 6.35 20.08 -20.79
CA GLY A 119 6.05 19.98 -22.21
C GLY A 119 5.02 20.98 -22.73
N THR A 120 4.84 21.01 -24.04
CA THR A 120 3.77 21.74 -24.75
C THR A 120 2.44 20.98 -24.71
N SER A 121 1.35 21.60 -25.11
CA SER A 121 0.03 20.93 -25.18
C SER A 121 0.04 19.71 -26.10
N LYS A 122 0.78 19.78 -27.22
CA LYS A 122 0.93 18.67 -28.18
C LYS A 122 1.71 17.51 -27.57
N GLU A 123 2.85 17.79 -26.93
CA GLU A 123 3.69 16.77 -26.26
C GLU A 123 2.95 16.11 -25.09
N ARG A 124 2.17 16.87 -24.33
CA ARG A 124 1.35 16.31 -23.23
C ARG A 124 0.30 15.34 -23.76
N LEU A 125 -0.38 15.70 -24.85
CA LEU A 125 -1.39 14.83 -25.45
C LEU A 125 -0.76 13.56 -26.02
N GLU A 126 0.43 13.65 -26.59
CA GLU A 126 1.16 12.47 -27.07
C GLU A 126 1.52 11.53 -25.91
N ARG A 127 2.09 12.06 -24.82
CA ARG A 127 2.34 11.29 -23.60
C ARG A 127 1.08 10.65 -23.03
N ALA A 128 -0.07 11.33 -23.12
CA ALA A 128 -1.34 10.75 -22.69
C ALA A 128 -1.76 9.56 -23.54
N ARG A 129 -1.53 9.60 -24.88
CA ARG A 129 -1.79 8.47 -25.79
C ARG A 129 -0.85 7.30 -25.50
N GLU A 130 0.45 7.57 -25.38
CA GLU A 130 1.43 6.56 -24.99
C GLU A 130 1.08 5.88 -23.65
N ALA A 131 0.66 6.67 -22.66
CA ALA A 131 0.24 6.13 -21.35
C ALA A 131 -1.02 5.25 -21.44
N LEU A 132 -1.98 5.55 -22.32
CA LEU A 132 -3.13 4.70 -22.60
C LEU A 132 -2.71 3.39 -23.26
N GLU A 133 -1.83 3.44 -24.24
CA GLU A 133 -1.31 2.25 -24.91
C GLU A 133 -0.53 1.34 -23.96
N GLN A 134 0.23 1.92 -23.00
CA GLN A 134 0.91 1.15 -21.95
C GLN A 134 -0.04 0.35 -21.04
N VAL A 135 -1.30 0.75 -20.96
CA VAL A 135 -2.33 0.07 -20.15
C VAL A 135 -3.35 -0.68 -21.01
N ASP A 136 -3.02 -1.01 -22.26
CA ASP A 136 -3.84 -1.73 -23.24
C ASP A 136 -5.17 -1.00 -23.57
N LEU A 137 -5.13 0.34 -23.65
CA LEU A 137 -6.23 1.15 -24.13
C LEU A 137 -5.83 1.90 -25.40
N PRO A 138 -6.77 2.13 -26.35
CA PRO A 138 -6.43 2.83 -27.58
C PRO A 138 -6.08 4.29 -27.31
N GLY A 139 -5.05 4.82 -27.98
CA GLY A 139 -4.57 6.20 -27.79
C GLY A 139 -5.60 7.28 -28.17
N ASP A 140 -6.57 6.97 -29.07
CA ASP A 140 -7.66 7.88 -29.46
C ASP A 140 -8.73 8.07 -28.35
N ALA A 141 -8.70 7.20 -27.33
CA ALA A 141 -9.55 7.31 -26.13
C ALA A 141 -9.35 8.62 -25.36
N VAL A 142 -8.30 9.39 -25.64
CA VAL A 142 -8.08 10.73 -25.06
C VAL A 142 -9.25 11.72 -25.26
N ASN A 143 -10.06 11.51 -26.31
CA ASN A 143 -11.20 12.38 -26.65
C ASN A 143 -12.51 11.97 -25.95
N ARG A 144 -12.52 10.84 -25.24
CA ARG A 144 -13.71 10.28 -24.57
C ARG A 144 -13.79 10.70 -23.12
N TYR A 145 -14.95 10.52 -22.51
CA TYR A 145 -15.21 10.81 -21.09
C TYR A 145 -15.14 9.55 -20.24
N ALA A 146 -14.82 9.71 -18.95
CA ALA A 146 -14.69 8.58 -18.03
C ALA A 146 -15.95 7.68 -17.94
N HIS A 147 -17.13 8.26 -18.09
CA HIS A 147 -18.40 7.50 -18.02
C HIS A 147 -18.64 6.55 -19.19
N GLU A 148 -17.88 6.66 -20.28
CA GLU A 148 -17.95 5.78 -21.45
C GLU A 148 -17.13 4.49 -21.29
N PHE A 149 -16.46 4.31 -20.14
CA PHE A 149 -15.57 3.17 -19.87
C PHE A 149 -16.10 2.29 -18.75
N SER A 150 -15.83 0.98 -18.84
CA SER A 150 -16.10 0.02 -17.76
C SER A 150 -15.24 0.29 -16.52
N GLY A 151 -15.57 -0.31 -15.37
CA GLY A 151 -14.81 -0.18 -14.13
C GLY A 151 -13.32 -0.54 -14.29
N GLY A 152 -13.03 -1.67 -14.94
CA GLY A 152 -11.65 -2.09 -15.21
C GLY A 152 -10.90 -1.15 -16.17
N GLN A 153 -11.58 -0.63 -17.20
CA GLN A 153 -10.99 0.38 -18.09
C GLN A 153 -10.71 1.69 -17.36
N ARG A 154 -11.61 2.14 -16.46
CA ARG A 154 -11.36 3.33 -15.61
C ARG A 154 -10.18 3.13 -14.69
N GLN A 155 -10.01 1.92 -14.14
CA GLN A 155 -8.84 1.61 -13.33
C GLN A 155 -7.55 1.68 -14.15
N ARG A 156 -7.54 1.15 -15.37
CA ARG A 156 -6.41 1.29 -16.32
C ARG A 156 -6.12 2.76 -16.64
N ILE A 157 -7.14 3.59 -16.82
CA ILE A 157 -6.97 5.06 -17.00
C ILE A 157 -6.35 5.69 -15.75
N GLY A 158 -6.76 5.28 -14.53
CA GLY A 158 -6.15 5.72 -13.27
C GLY A 158 -4.67 5.35 -13.16
N ILE A 159 -4.30 4.16 -13.64
CA ILE A 159 -2.90 3.71 -13.74
C ILE A 159 -2.15 4.56 -14.78
N ALA A 160 -2.71 4.73 -15.99
CA ALA A 160 -2.13 5.58 -17.04
C ALA A 160 -1.85 7.00 -16.54
N ARG A 161 -2.79 7.59 -15.77
CA ARG A 161 -2.61 8.92 -15.16
C ARG A 161 -1.38 8.98 -14.25
N ALA A 162 -1.15 7.96 -13.44
CA ALA A 162 0.04 7.90 -12.60
C ALA A 162 1.33 7.81 -13.46
N LEU A 163 1.30 7.07 -14.57
CA LEU A 163 2.45 6.85 -15.45
C LEU A 163 2.84 8.07 -16.30
N THR A 164 1.91 9.00 -16.62
CA THR A 164 2.21 10.17 -17.46
C THR A 164 3.35 11.03 -16.93
N LEU A 165 3.59 11.03 -15.62
CA LEU A 165 4.66 11.78 -14.95
C LEU A 165 5.97 11.00 -14.86
N ALA A 166 6.04 9.77 -15.39
CA ALA A 166 7.18 8.85 -15.30
C ALA A 166 7.71 8.71 -13.85
N PRO A 167 6.90 8.20 -12.92
CA PRO A 167 7.26 8.11 -11.52
C PRO A 167 8.33 7.04 -11.28
N GLU A 168 9.09 7.19 -10.19
CA GLU A 168 10.00 6.18 -9.67
C GLU A 168 9.33 5.32 -8.58
N PHE A 169 8.32 5.89 -7.91
CA PHE A 169 7.59 5.25 -6.82
C PHE A 169 6.07 5.42 -6.97
N ILE A 170 5.34 4.33 -6.75
CA ILE A 170 3.88 4.32 -6.79
C ILE A 170 3.34 3.72 -5.50
N VAL A 171 2.37 4.39 -4.89
CA VAL A 171 1.48 3.77 -3.88
C VAL A 171 0.23 3.30 -4.60
N ALA A 172 -0.01 2.00 -4.64
CA ALA A 172 -1.22 1.39 -5.17
C ALA A 172 -2.13 1.01 -3.98
N ASP A 173 -3.14 1.82 -3.72
CA ASP A 173 -4.04 1.63 -2.57
C ASP A 173 -5.29 0.86 -3.01
N GLU A 174 -5.33 -0.43 -2.71
CA GLU A 174 -6.39 -1.39 -3.07
C GLU A 174 -6.83 -1.27 -4.55
N PRO A 175 -5.89 -1.34 -5.52
CA PRO A 175 -6.13 -0.95 -6.90
C PRO A 175 -7.14 -1.83 -7.64
N VAL A 176 -7.62 -2.92 -7.04
CA VAL A 176 -8.55 -3.88 -7.67
C VAL A 176 -9.78 -4.21 -6.83
N SER A 177 -9.89 -3.66 -5.61
CA SER A 177 -10.94 -4.06 -4.64
C SER A 177 -12.39 -3.80 -5.12
N ALA A 178 -12.58 -2.85 -6.04
CA ALA A 178 -13.88 -2.47 -6.60
C ALA A 178 -14.21 -3.18 -7.95
N LEU A 179 -13.41 -4.18 -8.36
CA LEU A 179 -13.53 -4.84 -9.66
C LEU A 179 -13.95 -6.30 -9.51
N ASP A 180 -14.57 -6.86 -10.54
CA ASP A 180 -14.86 -8.29 -10.64
C ASP A 180 -13.59 -9.13 -10.70
N VAL A 181 -13.60 -10.35 -10.17
CA VAL A 181 -12.43 -11.24 -10.02
C VAL A 181 -11.63 -11.41 -11.32
N SER A 182 -12.33 -11.60 -12.47
CA SER A 182 -11.66 -11.75 -13.76
C SER A 182 -10.93 -10.49 -14.22
N ILE A 183 -11.48 -9.33 -13.92
CA ILE A 183 -10.88 -8.02 -14.23
C ILE A 183 -9.75 -7.71 -13.26
N GLN A 184 -9.87 -8.11 -11.98
CA GLN A 184 -8.79 -7.99 -11.00
C GLN A 184 -7.51 -8.65 -11.51
N ALA A 185 -7.58 -9.91 -11.97
CA ALA A 185 -6.43 -10.63 -12.49
C ALA A 185 -5.75 -9.91 -13.66
N GLN A 186 -6.54 -9.32 -14.58
CA GLN A 186 -5.99 -8.56 -15.70
C GLN A 186 -5.25 -7.29 -15.24
N VAL A 187 -5.81 -6.54 -14.27
CA VAL A 187 -5.19 -5.32 -13.75
C VAL A 187 -3.92 -5.64 -12.94
N ILE A 188 -3.92 -6.75 -12.18
CA ILE A 188 -2.74 -7.19 -11.42
C ILE A 188 -1.61 -7.60 -12.37
N ASN A 189 -1.89 -8.38 -13.42
CA ASN A 189 -0.91 -8.74 -14.44
C ASN A 189 -0.35 -7.49 -15.12
N LEU A 190 -1.21 -6.54 -15.50
CA LEU A 190 -0.78 -5.26 -16.06
C LEU A 190 0.16 -4.49 -15.12
N LEU A 191 -0.17 -4.39 -13.83
CA LEU A 191 0.69 -3.70 -12.85
C LEU A 191 2.05 -4.40 -12.68
N ARG A 192 2.08 -5.73 -12.70
CA ARG A 192 3.31 -6.52 -12.63
C ARG A 192 4.18 -6.30 -13.88
N ASP A 193 3.58 -6.35 -15.06
CA ASP A 193 4.29 -6.11 -16.33
C ASP A 193 4.86 -4.69 -16.41
N LEU A 194 4.07 -3.69 -15.98
CA LEU A 194 4.52 -2.29 -15.90
C LEU A 194 5.67 -2.12 -14.91
N GLN A 195 5.57 -2.76 -13.75
CA GLN A 195 6.61 -2.73 -12.72
C GLN A 195 7.93 -3.27 -13.27
N GLN A 196 7.91 -4.43 -13.94
CA GLN A 196 9.11 -5.05 -14.53
C GLN A 196 9.69 -4.24 -15.70
N ARG A 197 8.85 -3.80 -16.63
CA ARG A 197 9.29 -3.05 -17.81
C ARG A 197 9.87 -1.68 -17.47
N LEU A 198 9.27 -0.99 -16.49
CA LEU A 198 9.63 0.38 -16.15
C LEU A 198 10.55 0.46 -14.91
N GLY A 199 10.84 -0.67 -14.23
CA GLY A 199 11.63 -0.71 -13.00
C GLY A 199 10.98 0.06 -11.85
N LEU A 200 9.63 0.06 -11.78
CA LEU A 200 8.89 0.82 -10.78
C LEU A 200 9.08 0.25 -9.39
N THR A 201 9.25 1.13 -8.41
CA THR A 201 9.18 0.79 -6.99
C THR A 201 7.74 0.97 -6.53
N MET A 202 7.21 0.03 -5.74
CA MET A 202 5.78 0.08 -5.39
C MET A 202 5.52 -0.25 -3.93
N LEU A 203 4.64 0.52 -3.28
CA LEU A 203 3.95 0.14 -2.05
C LEU A 203 2.54 -0.33 -2.44
N PHE A 204 2.31 -1.64 -2.39
CA PHE A 204 1.08 -2.28 -2.80
C PHE A 204 0.21 -2.59 -1.59
N ILE A 205 -0.90 -1.87 -1.44
CA ILE A 205 -1.84 -2.04 -0.33
C ILE A 205 -2.98 -2.94 -0.79
N SER A 206 -3.23 -4.02 -0.07
CA SER A 206 -4.34 -4.92 -0.35
C SER A 206 -4.84 -5.61 0.92
N HIS A 207 -6.08 -6.07 0.89
CA HIS A 207 -6.63 -7.02 1.86
C HIS A 207 -6.68 -8.44 1.28
N ASP A 208 -6.43 -8.61 -0.01
CA ASP A 208 -6.33 -9.92 -0.67
C ASP A 208 -4.89 -10.43 -0.62
N LEU A 209 -4.67 -11.40 0.25
CA LEU A 209 -3.36 -11.99 0.48
C LEU A 209 -2.86 -12.82 -0.70
N ALA A 210 -3.74 -13.46 -1.48
CA ALA A 210 -3.34 -14.21 -2.67
C ALA A 210 -2.77 -13.29 -3.76
N VAL A 211 -3.36 -12.10 -3.93
CA VAL A 211 -2.85 -11.07 -4.83
C VAL A 211 -1.48 -10.57 -4.35
N VAL A 212 -1.32 -10.37 -3.04
CA VAL A 212 -0.05 -9.91 -2.44
C VAL A 212 1.06 -10.93 -2.62
N GLU A 213 0.78 -12.22 -2.40
CA GLU A 213 1.73 -13.31 -2.66
C GLU A 213 2.26 -13.29 -4.11
N TYR A 214 1.36 -13.02 -5.06
CA TYR A 214 1.66 -13.04 -6.49
C TYR A 214 2.54 -11.88 -6.96
N ILE A 215 2.35 -10.65 -6.40
CA ILE A 215 2.99 -9.44 -6.95
C ILE A 215 4.11 -8.89 -6.08
N CYS A 216 4.15 -9.20 -4.77
CA CYS A 216 5.06 -8.55 -3.82
C CYS A 216 6.32 -9.37 -3.55
N ASP A 217 7.47 -8.68 -3.47
CA ASP A 217 8.74 -9.27 -3.07
C ASP A 217 8.82 -9.47 -1.55
N ARG A 218 8.27 -8.51 -0.79
CA ARG A 218 8.25 -8.49 0.67
C ARG A 218 6.91 -7.98 1.17
N VAL A 219 6.49 -8.43 2.35
CA VAL A 219 5.18 -8.09 2.92
C VAL A 219 5.32 -7.51 4.32
N ILE A 220 4.57 -6.46 4.60
CA ILE A 220 4.39 -5.83 5.90
C ILE A 220 2.98 -6.11 6.38
N VAL A 221 2.86 -6.76 7.54
CA VAL A 221 1.58 -7.08 8.17
C VAL A 221 1.27 -6.04 9.25
N LEU A 222 0.14 -5.35 9.10
CA LEU A 222 -0.27 -4.23 9.95
C LEU A 222 -1.51 -4.58 10.78
N TYR A 223 -1.47 -4.30 12.09
CA TYR A 223 -2.61 -4.43 13.00
C TYR A 223 -2.70 -3.22 13.93
N LEU A 224 -3.86 -2.55 14.00
CA LEU A 224 -4.10 -1.37 14.85
C LEU A 224 -2.96 -0.34 14.82
N GLY A 225 -2.51 0.02 13.61
CA GLY A 225 -1.48 1.04 13.42
C GLY A 225 -0.07 0.64 13.84
N ARG A 226 0.19 -0.65 14.05
CA ARG A 226 1.52 -1.21 14.36
C ARG A 226 1.89 -2.31 13.37
N ILE A 227 3.18 -2.44 13.08
CA ILE A 227 3.70 -3.55 12.29
C ILE A 227 3.80 -4.77 13.20
N MET A 228 3.20 -5.88 12.76
CA MET A 228 3.25 -7.16 13.46
C MET A 228 4.34 -8.07 12.90
N GLU A 229 4.54 -8.05 11.58
CA GLU A 229 5.51 -8.88 10.89
C GLU A 229 5.97 -8.24 9.59
N ILE A 230 7.26 -8.40 9.24
CA ILE A 230 7.82 -8.05 7.92
C ILE A 230 8.67 -9.23 7.48
N ALA A 231 8.43 -9.74 6.28
CA ALA A 231 9.27 -10.81 5.72
C ALA A 231 9.28 -10.79 4.18
N PRO A 232 10.26 -11.43 3.54
CA PRO A 232 10.16 -11.83 2.14
C PRO A 232 8.85 -12.57 1.89
N SER A 233 8.16 -12.29 0.77
CA SER A 233 6.84 -12.86 0.50
C SER A 233 6.85 -14.38 0.64
N ALA A 234 7.77 -15.07 -0.03
CA ALA A 234 7.87 -16.53 0.02
C ALA A 234 8.02 -17.09 1.46
N GLU A 235 8.79 -16.41 2.32
CA GLU A 235 8.99 -16.83 3.71
C GLU A 235 7.74 -16.58 4.57
N LEU A 236 7.08 -15.43 4.39
CA LEU A 236 5.87 -15.10 5.13
C LEU A 236 4.76 -16.13 4.90
N TYR A 237 4.59 -16.56 3.64
CA TYR A 237 3.54 -17.53 3.29
C TYR A 237 3.93 -18.96 3.71
N ALA A 238 5.20 -19.32 3.63
CA ALA A 238 5.67 -20.65 4.04
C ALA A 238 5.75 -20.81 5.57
N GLN A 239 6.23 -19.79 6.30
CA GLN A 239 6.50 -19.84 7.73
C GLN A 239 6.14 -18.52 8.43
N PRO A 240 4.85 -18.18 8.53
CA PRO A 240 4.43 -17.00 9.31
C PRO A 240 4.76 -17.18 10.79
N ARG A 241 5.40 -16.20 11.41
CA ARG A 241 5.89 -16.28 12.79
C ARG A 241 5.02 -15.54 13.80
N HIS A 242 4.28 -14.54 13.35
CA HIS A 242 3.36 -13.83 14.23
C HIS A 242 1.97 -14.52 14.23
N PRO A 243 1.34 -14.76 15.42
CA PRO A 243 0.03 -15.42 15.49
C PRO A 243 -1.07 -14.73 14.65
N TYR A 244 -1.02 -13.41 14.50
CA TYR A 244 -1.95 -12.68 13.65
C TYR A 244 -1.76 -13.02 12.17
N THR A 245 -0.53 -13.08 11.69
CA THR A 245 -0.20 -13.45 10.31
C THR A 245 -0.66 -14.88 9.99
N ARG A 246 -0.44 -15.82 10.91
CA ARG A 246 -0.94 -17.20 10.79
C ARG A 246 -2.45 -17.24 10.62
N ALA A 247 -3.17 -16.49 11.45
CA ALA A 247 -4.62 -16.41 11.35
C ALA A 247 -5.09 -15.78 10.03
N LEU A 248 -4.45 -14.70 9.57
CA LEU A 248 -4.75 -14.09 8.28
C LEU A 248 -4.53 -15.06 7.12
N LEU A 249 -3.38 -15.74 7.07
CA LEU A 249 -3.04 -16.68 6.00
C LEU A 249 -3.94 -17.92 6.02
N SER A 250 -4.35 -18.39 7.20
CA SER A 250 -5.27 -19.53 7.34
C SER A 250 -6.67 -19.23 6.75
N ALA A 251 -7.00 -17.96 6.51
CA ALA A 251 -8.26 -17.55 5.91
C ALA A 251 -8.24 -17.56 4.38
N ILE A 252 -7.06 -17.72 3.75
CA ILE A 252 -6.93 -17.82 2.29
C ILE A 252 -7.59 -19.13 1.83
N PRO A 253 -8.53 -19.10 0.86
CA PRO A 253 -9.12 -20.31 0.31
C PRO A 253 -8.06 -21.15 -0.41
N SER A 254 -7.95 -22.45 -0.06
CA SER A 254 -7.14 -23.37 -0.85
C SER A 254 -7.83 -23.68 -2.18
N PRO A 255 -7.11 -23.71 -3.32
CA PRO A 255 -7.64 -24.20 -4.58
C PRO A 255 -7.93 -25.71 -4.54
N ASP A 256 -7.30 -26.47 -3.62
CA ASP A 256 -7.57 -27.88 -3.40
C ASP A 256 -8.77 -28.05 -2.45
N PRO A 257 -9.91 -28.62 -2.92
CA PRO A 257 -11.09 -28.82 -2.10
C PRO A 257 -10.87 -29.84 -0.97
N ASP A 258 -9.90 -30.75 -1.10
CA ASP A 258 -9.58 -31.81 -0.14
C ASP A 258 -8.49 -31.40 0.84
N ALA A 259 -7.91 -30.22 0.69
CA ALA A 259 -6.88 -29.72 1.62
C ALA A 259 -7.43 -29.59 3.05
N PRO A 260 -6.67 -30.01 4.08
CA PRO A 260 -7.09 -29.84 5.47
C PRO A 260 -7.33 -28.37 5.78
N ARG A 261 -8.55 -28.03 6.22
CA ARG A 261 -8.93 -26.67 6.59
C ARG A 261 -8.59 -26.41 8.06
N ASP A 262 -7.34 -26.08 8.32
CA ASP A 262 -6.93 -25.60 9.67
C ASP A 262 -7.12 -24.08 9.78
N ARG A 263 -8.38 -23.64 9.57
CA ARG A 263 -8.72 -22.22 9.64
C ARG A 263 -8.71 -21.72 11.09
N GLN A 264 -7.80 -20.83 11.41
CA GLN A 264 -7.72 -20.16 12.70
C GLN A 264 -8.70 -18.98 12.76
N ILE A 265 -9.87 -19.21 13.37
CA ILE A 265 -10.87 -18.15 13.55
C ILE A 265 -10.45 -17.28 14.73
N LEU A 266 -10.14 -16.00 14.43
CA LEU A 266 -9.89 -15.01 15.48
C LEU A 266 -11.19 -14.68 16.23
N LYS A 267 -11.16 -14.82 17.57
CA LYS A 267 -12.30 -14.52 18.42
C LYS A 267 -12.32 -13.03 18.80
N GLY A 268 -13.50 -12.47 18.95
CA GLY A 268 -13.72 -11.08 19.37
C GLY A 268 -13.56 -10.06 18.23
N ASP A 269 -14.03 -8.84 18.50
CA ASP A 269 -13.98 -7.72 17.57
C ASP A 269 -12.60 -7.06 17.54
N ILE A 270 -12.34 -6.30 16.48
CA ILE A 270 -11.14 -5.46 16.38
C ILE A 270 -11.27 -4.35 17.43
N PRO A 271 -10.30 -4.20 18.36
CA PRO A 271 -10.35 -3.14 19.35
C PRO A 271 -10.38 -1.75 18.73
N SER A 272 -11.00 -0.80 19.43
CA SER A 272 -11.05 0.58 18.95
C SER A 272 -9.66 1.22 18.97
N PRO A 273 -9.26 1.93 17.90
CA PRO A 273 -8.04 2.75 17.92
C PRO A 273 -8.07 3.90 18.95
N ALA A 274 -9.27 4.24 19.47
CA ALA A 274 -9.44 5.23 20.53
C ALA A 274 -9.13 4.67 21.94
N ASP A 275 -9.24 3.35 22.09
CA ASP A 275 -8.95 2.63 23.35
C ASP A 275 -8.21 1.32 23.01
N PRO A 276 -6.94 1.41 22.56
CA PRO A 276 -6.17 0.23 22.18
C PRO A 276 -5.80 -0.58 23.44
N PRO A 277 -5.72 -1.93 23.33
CA PRO A 277 -5.26 -2.77 24.42
C PRO A 277 -3.87 -2.36 24.93
N SER A 278 -3.65 -2.42 26.25
CA SER A 278 -2.31 -2.24 26.84
C SER A 278 -1.35 -3.33 26.36
N GLY A 279 -0.05 -3.06 26.37
CA GLY A 279 0.96 -4.00 25.92
C GLY A 279 0.82 -4.37 24.43
N CYS A 280 0.79 -5.66 24.11
CA CYS A 280 0.58 -6.14 22.74
C CYS A 280 -0.86 -5.83 22.27
N VAL A 281 -1.00 -5.04 21.22
CA VAL A 281 -2.32 -4.62 20.68
C VAL A 281 -3.15 -5.79 20.15
N PHE A 282 -2.53 -6.92 19.82
CA PHE A 282 -3.22 -8.13 19.34
C PHE A 282 -3.64 -9.08 20.49
N ARG A 283 -3.22 -8.85 21.75
CA ARG A 283 -3.41 -9.79 22.87
C ARG A 283 -4.85 -10.24 23.12
N THR A 284 -5.82 -9.38 22.88
CA THR A 284 -7.25 -9.68 23.10
C THR A 284 -7.83 -10.69 22.12
N ARG A 285 -7.16 -10.88 20.98
CA ARG A 285 -7.57 -11.83 19.92
C ARG A 285 -6.52 -12.93 19.67
N CYS A 286 -5.40 -12.87 20.38
CA CYS A 286 -4.29 -13.81 20.18
C CYS A 286 -4.59 -15.18 20.79
N PRO A 287 -4.59 -16.28 20.01
CA PRO A 287 -4.78 -17.64 20.56
C PRO A 287 -3.62 -18.10 21.46
N ASN A 288 -2.46 -17.45 21.34
CA ASN A 288 -1.22 -17.78 22.05
C ASN A 288 -0.87 -16.72 23.11
N VAL A 289 -1.85 -16.00 23.65
CA VAL A 289 -1.63 -14.91 24.61
C VAL A 289 -0.98 -15.42 25.90
N LEU A 290 -0.01 -14.64 26.42
CA LEU A 290 0.59 -14.82 27.75
C LEU A 290 0.21 -13.66 28.68
N PRO A 291 0.25 -13.83 30.01
CA PRO A 291 0.04 -12.72 30.94
C PRO A 291 0.90 -11.49 30.66
N ALA A 292 2.18 -11.70 30.34
CA ALA A 292 3.14 -10.64 29.98
C ALA A 292 2.73 -9.82 28.75
N CYS A 293 1.88 -10.34 27.87
CA CYS A 293 1.38 -9.60 26.71
C CYS A 293 0.52 -8.38 27.08
N SER A 294 0.01 -8.30 28.32
CA SER A 294 -0.74 -7.15 28.83
C SER A 294 0.15 -5.98 29.27
N GLU A 295 1.42 -6.27 29.55
CA GLU A 295 2.37 -5.31 30.12
C GLU A 295 3.43 -4.90 29.08
N ILE A 296 3.84 -5.81 28.20
CA ILE A 296 4.93 -5.60 27.24
C ILE A 296 4.36 -5.23 25.88
N VAL A 297 4.82 -4.08 25.35
CA VAL A 297 4.67 -3.72 23.95
C VAL A 297 5.81 -4.39 23.18
N PRO A 298 5.55 -5.39 22.32
CA PRO A 298 6.63 -6.07 21.62
C PRO A 298 7.33 -5.15 20.62
N ASP A 299 8.65 -5.12 20.66
CA ASP A 299 9.46 -4.48 19.62
C ASP A 299 9.46 -5.34 18.36
N LEU A 300 9.54 -4.67 17.20
CA LEU A 300 9.77 -5.34 15.92
C LEU A 300 11.24 -5.78 15.85
N ARG A 301 11.51 -7.06 15.99
CA ARG A 301 12.86 -7.64 16.03
C ARG A 301 13.09 -8.63 14.90
N GLU A 302 14.29 -8.67 14.39
CA GLU A 302 14.72 -9.62 13.38
C GLU A 302 14.86 -11.02 14.02
N THR A 303 14.25 -12.03 13.41
CA THR A 303 14.29 -13.42 13.84
C THR A 303 15.19 -14.28 12.95
N THR A 304 15.17 -14.00 11.65
CA THR A 304 16.10 -14.49 10.64
C THR A 304 16.39 -13.36 9.66
N PRO A 305 17.45 -13.42 8.86
CA PRO A 305 17.81 -12.35 7.94
C PRO A 305 16.62 -11.87 7.08
N GLY A 306 16.20 -10.61 7.27
CA GLY A 306 15.08 -10.00 6.57
C GLY A 306 13.69 -10.36 7.08
N HIS A 307 13.55 -11.21 8.11
CA HIS A 307 12.28 -11.57 8.72
C HIS A 307 12.15 -10.99 10.13
N PHE A 308 11.22 -10.09 10.32
CA PHE A 308 10.99 -9.36 11.57
C PHE A 308 9.61 -9.69 12.13
N LYS A 309 9.49 -9.85 13.46
CA LYS A 309 8.20 -9.99 14.15
C LYS A 309 8.11 -9.12 15.40
N ALA A 310 6.92 -8.63 15.72
CA ALA A 310 6.58 -7.90 16.94
C ALA A 310 5.82 -8.82 17.91
N CYS A 311 6.51 -9.85 18.45
CA CYS A 311 5.95 -10.80 19.39
C CYS A 311 7.00 -11.20 20.43
N ILE A 312 6.57 -11.38 21.70
CA ILE A 312 7.45 -11.85 22.79
C ILE A 312 7.60 -13.37 22.83
N ARG A 313 6.83 -14.10 21.99
CA ARG A 313 6.88 -15.58 21.90
C ARG A 313 7.95 -15.99 20.91
N ASP A 314 9.01 -16.68 21.39
CA ASP A 314 10.08 -17.24 20.55
C ASP A 314 9.85 -18.71 20.20
N ASP A 315 8.99 -19.37 20.95
CA ASP A 315 8.59 -20.75 20.76
C ASP A 315 7.55 -20.97 19.64
N LEU A 316 7.20 -19.92 18.93
CA LEU A 316 6.30 -19.96 17.77
C LEU A 316 7.03 -19.82 16.42
N ASP A 317 8.36 -19.80 16.43
CA ASP A 317 9.19 -19.68 15.22
C ASP A 317 9.28 -20.96 14.42
#